data_f32fdebfe931d592556aabeda6b9101c
#
_entry.id   f32fdebfe931d592556aabeda6b9101c
#
_cell.length_a   1.000
_cell.length_b   1.000
_cell.length_c   1.000
_cell.angle_alpha   90.00
_cell.angle_beta   90.00
_cell.angle_gamma   90.00
#
_symmetry.space_group_name_H-M   'P 1'
#
loop_
_entity.id
_entity.type
_entity.pdbx_description
1 polymer ?
#
loop_
_entity_poly.entity_id
_entity_poly.type
_entity_poly.pdbx_seq_one_letter_code
_entity_poly.pdbx_strand_id
1 'polypeptide(L)'
;MYSVIKRYSLQLVFTFSLLIGLQLPSFLHQYETRLQGHFTEAQAQLAKFQSLADLYFEGNLTALIQQHLNSNENVFRDEAKVISANYQRVKTLQIQIDQLQQPLWHRLLNLIQHVNSPIVKQTWQNYQANIVLNQQAIVVGVSVAIILMVILEIMLGLFKYAISYVFRRFNVTLN
;
A
#
# COMPACT_ATOMS: atom_id res chain seq x y z
N MET A 1 8.09 -40.09 -15.31
CA MET A 1 7.69 -38.85 -16.01
C MET A 1 6.90 -37.88 -15.11
N TYR A 2 5.84 -38.35 -14.45
CA TYR A 2 5.02 -37.50 -13.54
C TYR A 2 5.81 -36.83 -12.38
N SER A 3 6.73 -37.54 -11.76
CA SER A 3 7.56 -37.00 -10.66
C SER A 3 8.53 -35.89 -11.12
N VAL A 4 9.03 -36.00 -12.33
CA VAL A 4 9.95 -35.03 -12.91
C VAL A 4 9.18 -33.71 -13.23
N ILE A 5 8.02 -33.84 -13.87
CA ILE A 5 7.16 -32.70 -14.19
C ILE A 5 6.75 -31.97 -12.89
N LYS A 6 6.30 -32.72 -11.87
CA LYS A 6 5.93 -32.15 -10.57
C LYS A 6 7.09 -31.35 -9.96
N ARG A 7 8.31 -31.88 -9.99
CA ARG A 7 9.50 -31.21 -9.43
C ARG A 7 9.81 -29.91 -10.13
N TYR A 8 9.81 -29.89 -11.46
CA TYR A 8 10.06 -28.67 -12.22
C TYR A 8 8.94 -27.63 -12.05
N SER A 9 7.67 -28.05 -12.00
CA SER A 9 6.55 -27.16 -11.74
C SER A 9 6.67 -26.49 -10.37
N LEU A 10 7.06 -27.21 -9.32
CA LEU A 10 7.29 -26.64 -7.99
C LEU A 10 8.46 -25.66 -7.97
N GLN A 11 9.55 -25.96 -8.70
CA GLN A 11 10.68 -25.05 -8.82
C GLN A 11 10.28 -23.75 -9.53
N LEU A 12 9.50 -23.83 -10.62
CA LEU A 12 8.99 -22.66 -11.32
C LEU A 12 8.10 -21.81 -10.41
N VAL A 13 7.16 -22.44 -9.69
CA VAL A 13 6.29 -21.72 -8.75
C VAL A 13 7.11 -21.03 -7.66
N PHE A 14 8.11 -21.73 -7.09
CA PHE A 14 9.00 -21.13 -6.10
C PHE A 14 9.73 -19.90 -6.65
N THR A 15 10.31 -20.03 -7.85
CA THR A 15 11.05 -18.92 -8.49
C THR A 15 10.13 -17.71 -8.75
N PHE A 16 8.93 -17.92 -9.30
CA PHE A 16 7.98 -16.84 -9.52
C PHE A 16 7.51 -16.21 -8.20
N SER A 17 7.24 -17.02 -7.19
CA SER A 17 6.85 -16.54 -5.85
C SER A 17 7.97 -15.70 -5.21
N LEU A 18 9.22 -16.13 -5.35
CA LEU A 18 10.38 -15.38 -4.88
C LEU A 18 10.50 -14.03 -5.60
N LEU A 19 10.38 -14.01 -6.92
CA LEU A 19 10.44 -12.78 -7.71
C LEU A 19 9.32 -11.79 -7.29
N ILE A 20 8.10 -12.27 -7.09
CA ILE A 20 6.99 -11.44 -6.61
C ILE A 20 7.29 -10.91 -5.20
N GLY A 21 7.77 -11.77 -4.30
CA GLY A 21 8.10 -11.37 -2.93
C GLY A 21 9.21 -10.31 -2.87
N LEU A 22 10.20 -10.39 -3.75
CA LEU A 22 11.27 -9.39 -3.87
C LEU A 22 10.74 -8.02 -4.36
N GLN A 23 9.61 -7.98 -5.07
CA GLN A 23 9.02 -6.72 -5.55
C GLN A 23 8.26 -5.96 -4.45
N LEU A 24 7.81 -6.63 -3.38
CA LEU A 24 7.02 -5.98 -2.33
C LEU A 24 7.77 -4.83 -1.64
N PRO A 25 9.03 -5.00 -1.18
CA PRO A 25 9.78 -3.89 -0.59
C PRO A 25 10.07 -2.75 -1.58
N SER A 26 10.31 -3.09 -2.87
CA SER A 26 10.53 -2.11 -3.93
C SER A 26 9.27 -1.26 -4.18
N PHE A 27 8.10 -1.90 -4.25
CA PHE A 27 6.83 -1.20 -4.39
C PHE A 27 6.53 -0.31 -3.17
N LEU A 28 6.74 -0.84 -1.96
CA LEU A 28 6.57 -0.09 -0.72
C LEU A 28 7.45 1.17 -0.71
N HIS A 29 8.71 1.05 -1.08
CA HIS A 29 9.62 2.18 -1.14
C HIS A 29 9.17 3.26 -2.14
N GLN A 30 8.69 2.86 -3.34
CA GLN A 30 8.14 3.80 -4.32
C GLN A 30 6.87 4.49 -3.81
N TYR A 31 6.00 3.76 -3.10
CA TYR A 31 4.84 4.32 -2.43
C TYR A 31 5.22 5.36 -1.37
N GLU A 32 6.18 5.03 -0.51
CA GLU A 32 6.66 5.91 0.56
C GLU A 32 7.30 7.19 0.01
N THR A 33 8.12 7.07 -1.03
CA THR A 33 8.71 8.22 -1.72
C THR A 33 7.63 9.14 -2.30
N ARG A 34 6.59 8.57 -2.89
CA ARG A 34 5.47 9.34 -3.44
C ARG A 34 4.64 10.00 -2.34
N LEU A 35 4.36 9.27 -1.27
CA LEU A 35 3.66 9.81 -0.09
C LEU A 35 4.40 11.00 0.50
N GLN A 36 5.73 10.87 0.66
CA GLN A 36 6.58 11.97 1.12
C GLN A 36 6.53 13.18 0.18
N GLY A 37 6.53 12.95 -1.13
CA GLY A 37 6.39 14.02 -2.13
C GLY A 37 5.06 14.77 -2.00
N HIS A 38 3.95 14.06 -1.87
CA HIS A 38 2.63 14.68 -1.65
C HIS A 38 2.53 15.44 -0.34
N PHE A 39 3.15 14.91 0.73
CA PHE A 39 3.21 15.61 2.01
C PHE A 39 4.01 16.90 1.92
N THR A 40 5.21 16.85 1.35
CA THR A 40 6.08 18.02 1.18
C THR A 40 5.40 19.11 0.33
N GLU A 41 4.74 18.71 -0.77
CA GLU A 41 3.97 19.62 -1.61
C GLU A 41 2.83 20.30 -0.83
N ALA A 42 1.99 19.50 -0.15
CA ALA A 42 0.86 20.03 0.61
C ALA A 42 1.33 20.96 1.76
N GLN A 43 2.43 20.58 2.44
CA GLN A 43 3.02 21.39 3.48
C GLN A 43 3.56 22.73 2.95
N ALA A 44 4.24 22.71 1.79
CA ALA A 44 4.74 23.93 1.15
C ALA A 44 3.60 24.88 0.72
N GLN A 45 2.46 24.33 0.26
CA GLN A 45 1.27 25.11 -0.04
C GLN A 45 0.67 25.72 1.23
N LEU A 46 0.55 24.94 2.30
CA LEU A 46 0.00 25.39 3.57
C LEU A 46 0.87 26.47 4.24
N ALA A 47 2.19 26.36 4.11
CA ALA A 47 3.15 27.30 4.70
C ALA A 47 2.94 28.76 4.20
N LYS A 48 2.43 28.94 2.99
CA LYS A 48 2.08 30.28 2.46
C LYS A 48 0.96 30.93 3.26
N PHE A 49 -0.05 30.15 3.64
CA PHE A 49 -1.16 30.64 4.46
C PHE A 49 -0.75 30.72 5.94
N GLN A 50 0.12 29.82 6.40
CA GLN A 50 0.67 29.91 7.75
C GLN A 50 1.45 31.21 7.95
N SER A 51 2.27 31.62 6.97
CA SER A 51 2.99 32.90 7.08
C SER A 51 2.05 34.12 7.13
N LEU A 52 0.88 34.07 6.49
CA LEU A 52 -0.15 35.10 6.65
C LEU A 52 -0.79 35.05 8.04
N ALA A 53 -1.05 33.86 8.54
CA ALA A 53 -1.55 33.68 9.91
C ALA A 53 -0.54 34.19 10.96
N ASP A 54 0.74 33.96 10.74
CA ASP A 54 1.81 34.46 11.62
C ASP A 54 1.85 35.99 11.68
N LEU A 55 1.63 36.65 10.53
CA LEU A 55 1.65 38.11 10.43
C LEU A 55 0.40 38.77 11.03
N TYR A 56 -0.78 38.21 10.85
CA TYR A 56 -2.04 38.87 11.14
C TYR A 56 -2.90 38.25 12.21
N PHE A 57 -2.59 36.99 12.61
CA PHE A 57 -3.41 36.18 13.52
C PHE A 57 -2.57 35.45 14.59
N GLU A 58 -1.39 35.98 14.95
CA GLU A 58 -0.52 35.42 15.98
C GLU A 58 -0.19 33.92 15.76
N GLY A 59 -0.06 33.53 14.48
CA GLY A 59 0.21 32.14 14.08
C GLY A 59 -1.02 31.22 14.03
N ASN A 60 -2.22 31.73 14.31
CA ASN A 60 -3.44 30.94 14.34
C ASN A 60 -4.07 30.81 12.93
N LEU A 61 -3.70 29.74 12.23
CA LEU A 61 -4.25 29.44 10.91
C LEU A 61 -5.77 29.25 10.92
N THR A 62 -6.33 28.71 12.00
CA THR A 62 -7.79 28.54 12.11
C THR A 62 -8.50 29.89 12.18
N ALA A 63 -7.91 30.89 12.85
CA ALA A 63 -8.45 32.24 12.86
C ALA A 63 -8.43 32.88 11.47
N LEU A 64 -7.36 32.71 10.69
CA LEU A 64 -7.31 33.12 9.28
C LEU A 64 -8.44 32.48 8.47
N ILE A 65 -8.63 31.16 8.58
CA ILE A 65 -9.70 30.43 7.89
C ILE A 65 -11.08 30.99 8.27
N GLN A 66 -11.33 31.23 9.56
CA GLN A 66 -12.61 31.77 10.02
C GLN A 66 -12.86 33.21 9.53
N GLN A 67 -11.82 34.05 9.49
CA GLN A 67 -11.91 35.38 8.93
C GLN A 67 -12.34 35.34 7.46
N HIS A 68 -11.76 34.46 6.66
CA HIS A 68 -12.12 34.28 5.26
C HIS A 68 -13.53 33.69 5.12
N LEU A 69 -13.96 32.74 5.94
CA LEU A 69 -15.31 32.18 5.92
C LEU A 69 -16.39 33.24 6.21
N ASN A 70 -16.09 34.20 7.10
CA ASN A 70 -17.00 35.25 7.50
C ASN A 70 -16.96 36.50 6.54
N SER A 71 -16.17 36.43 5.50
CA SER A 71 -16.08 37.54 4.52
C SER A 71 -17.38 37.65 3.72
N ASN A 72 -17.74 38.92 3.39
CA ASN A 72 -18.84 39.19 2.47
C ASN A 72 -18.54 38.82 1.01
N GLU A 73 -17.25 38.69 0.68
CA GLU A 73 -16.80 38.33 -0.66
C GLU A 73 -16.76 36.82 -0.86
N ASN A 74 -17.43 36.33 -1.92
CA ASN A 74 -17.49 34.90 -2.23
C ASN A 74 -16.11 34.28 -2.44
N VAL A 75 -15.18 35.00 -3.06
CA VAL A 75 -13.82 34.56 -3.35
C VAL A 75 -13.08 34.15 -2.07
N PHE A 76 -13.16 34.95 -1.01
CA PHE A 76 -12.52 34.65 0.27
C PHE A 76 -13.16 33.45 0.97
N ARG A 77 -14.50 33.31 0.88
CA ARG A 77 -15.18 32.10 1.43
C ARG A 77 -14.79 30.83 0.71
N ASP A 78 -14.60 30.88 -0.60
CA ASP A 78 -14.14 29.71 -1.36
C ASP A 78 -12.65 29.42 -1.10
N GLU A 79 -11.81 30.46 -0.96
CA GLU A 79 -10.42 30.30 -0.54
C GLU A 79 -10.30 29.65 0.83
N ALA A 80 -11.14 30.02 1.81
CA ALA A 80 -11.18 29.40 3.13
C ALA A 80 -11.41 27.89 3.04
N LYS A 81 -12.27 27.43 2.13
CA LYS A 81 -12.51 25.98 1.90
C LYS A 81 -11.26 25.31 1.37
N VAL A 82 -10.53 25.94 0.44
CA VAL A 82 -9.28 25.41 -0.12
C VAL A 82 -8.20 25.32 0.96
N ILE A 83 -8.03 26.36 1.77
CA ILE A 83 -7.05 26.36 2.88
C ILE A 83 -7.40 25.27 3.88
N SER A 84 -8.67 25.16 4.28
CA SER A 84 -9.13 24.13 5.22
C SER A 84 -8.92 22.71 4.68
N ALA A 85 -9.24 22.49 3.39
CA ALA A 85 -9.01 21.20 2.74
C ALA A 85 -7.53 20.84 2.70
N ASN A 86 -6.65 21.80 2.40
CA ASN A 86 -5.21 21.57 2.40
C ASN A 86 -4.65 21.31 3.81
N TYR A 87 -5.15 22.03 4.83
CA TYR A 87 -4.81 21.78 6.23
C TYR A 87 -5.16 20.35 6.66
N GLN A 88 -6.37 19.87 6.32
CA GLN A 88 -6.79 18.51 6.60
C GLN A 88 -5.96 17.48 5.81
N ARG A 89 -5.62 17.79 4.56
CA ARG A 89 -4.74 16.95 3.74
C ARG A 89 -3.36 16.79 4.37
N VAL A 90 -2.73 17.88 4.81
CA VAL A 90 -1.43 17.85 5.51
C VAL A 90 -1.52 16.99 6.76
N LYS A 91 -2.55 17.18 7.59
CA LYS A 91 -2.76 16.39 8.81
C LYS A 91 -2.92 14.89 8.52
N THR A 92 -3.70 14.55 7.50
CA THR A 92 -3.90 13.14 7.10
C THR A 92 -2.61 12.52 6.57
N LEU A 93 -1.87 13.24 5.73
CA LEU A 93 -0.60 12.77 5.19
C LEU A 93 0.47 12.64 6.29
N GLN A 94 0.49 13.54 7.26
CA GLN A 94 1.39 13.45 8.42
C GLN A 94 1.19 12.15 9.19
N ILE A 95 -0.05 11.78 9.48
CA ILE A 95 -0.36 10.51 10.16
C ILE A 95 0.19 9.31 9.37
N GLN A 96 0.05 9.33 8.03
CA GLN A 96 0.58 8.27 7.19
C GLN A 96 2.11 8.25 7.17
N ILE A 97 2.76 9.42 7.16
CA ILE A 97 4.22 9.55 7.26
C ILE A 97 4.74 8.99 8.58
N ASP A 98 4.08 9.29 9.70
CA ASP A 98 4.46 8.79 11.02
C ASP A 98 4.40 7.25 11.08
N GLN A 99 3.47 6.64 10.34
CA GLN A 99 3.38 5.18 10.21
C GLN A 99 4.56 4.56 9.44
N LEU A 100 5.31 5.33 8.64
CA LEU A 100 6.50 4.83 7.94
C LEU A 100 7.67 4.53 8.90
N GLN A 101 7.63 5.04 10.13
CA GLN A 101 8.63 4.74 11.16
C GLN A 101 8.47 3.33 11.76
N GLN A 102 7.38 2.65 11.44
CA GLN A 102 7.09 1.31 11.93
C GLN A 102 7.96 0.24 11.22
N PRO A 103 8.12 -0.95 11.84
CA PRO A 103 8.78 -2.09 11.19
C PRO A 103 8.16 -2.45 9.84
N LEU A 104 8.95 -3.03 8.94
CA LEU A 104 8.56 -3.33 7.55
C LEU A 104 7.20 -4.04 7.43
N TRP A 105 6.93 -5.03 8.29
CA TRP A 105 5.67 -5.80 8.25
C TRP A 105 4.44 -4.95 8.55
N HIS A 106 4.54 -4.00 9.49
CA HIS A 106 3.48 -3.06 9.79
C HIS A 106 3.25 -2.10 8.62
N ARG A 107 4.32 -1.65 7.97
CA ARG A 107 4.25 -0.79 6.79
C ARG A 107 3.58 -1.50 5.61
N LEU A 108 3.88 -2.78 5.39
CA LEU A 108 3.20 -3.61 4.38
C LEU A 108 1.72 -3.81 4.70
N LEU A 109 1.36 -4.05 5.96
CA LEU A 109 -0.04 -4.14 6.38
C LEU A 109 -0.80 -2.82 6.17
N ASN A 110 -0.18 -1.68 6.53
CA ASN A 110 -0.75 -0.36 6.26
C ASN A 110 -0.96 -0.10 4.77
N LEU A 111 -0.02 -0.52 3.92
CA LEU A 111 -0.16 -0.44 2.46
C LEU A 111 -1.40 -1.21 1.97
N ILE A 112 -1.61 -2.43 2.48
CA ILE A 112 -2.78 -3.26 2.13
C ILE A 112 -4.08 -2.58 2.58
N GLN A 113 -4.12 -1.99 3.77
CA GLN A 113 -5.29 -1.27 4.27
C GLN A 113 -5.64 -0.04 3.41
N HIS A 114 -4.63 0.59 2.82
CA HIS A 114 -4.76 1.78 1.97
C HIS A 114 -4.70 1.48 0.47
N VAL A 115 -4.90 0.22 0.05
CA VAL A 115 -4.77 -0.21 -1.36
C VAL A 115 -5.64 0.61 -2.33
N ASN A 116 -6.80 1.10 -1.87
CA ASN A 116 -7.72 1.92 -2.66
C ASN A 116 -7.35 3.41 -2.70
N SER A 117 -6.34 3.85 -1.96
CA SER A 117 -5.95 5.27 -1.93
C SER A 117 -5.44 5.74 -3.29
N PRO A 118 -5.65 7.02 -3.63
CA PRO A 118 -5.13 7.59 -4.89
C PRO A 118 -3.61 7.44 -5.03
N ILE A 119 -2.87 7.57 -3.94
CA ILE A 119 -1.41 7.48 -3.92
C ILE A 119 -0.95 6.06 -4.26
N VAL A 120 -1.58 5.02 -3.70
CA VAL A 120 -1.27 3.63 -4.05
C VAL A 120 -1.59 3.34 -5.51
N LYS A 121 -2.74 3.80 -6.02
CA LYS A 121 -3.11 3.66 -7.43
C LYS A 121 -2.12 4.33 -8.37
N GLN A 122 -1.71 5.56 -8.07
CA GLN A 122 -0.69 6.27 -8.85
C GLN A 122 0.67 5.57 -8.78
N THR A 123 1.02 5.00 -7.62
CA THR A 123 2.25 4.22 -7.48
C THR A 123 2.18 2.98 -8.37
N TRP A 124 1.06 2.26 -8.37
CA TRP A 124 0.87 1.07 -9.21
C TRP A 124 0.97 1.39 -10.71
N GLN A 125 0.33 2.48 -11.15
CA GLN A 125 0.35 2.90 -12.56
C GLN A 125 1.75 3.28 -13.06
N ASN A 126 2.59 3.79 -12.17
CA ASN A 126 3.95 4.23 -12.52
C ASN A 126 5.03 3.31 -11.94
N TYR A 127 4.65 2.12 -11.48
CA TYR A 127 5.57 1.19 -10.86
C TYR A 127 6.61 0.68 -11.85
N GLN A 128 7.86 0.83 -11.49
CA GLN A 128 8.97 0.24 -12.20
C GLN A 128 9.54 -0.91 -11.39
N ALA A 129 9.47 -2.12 -11.95
CA ALA A 129 9.98 -3.31 -11.30
C ALA A 129 11.52 -3.22 -11.21
N ASN A 130 12.02 -2.98 -10.02
CA ASN A 130 13.45 -2.95 -9.72
C ASN A 130 13.75 -4.02 -8.66
N ILE A 131 14.73 -4.86 -8.93
CA ILE A 131 15.19 -5.85 -7.96
C ILE A 131 16.25 -5.18 -7.08
N VAL A 132 15.84 -4.70 -5.92
CA VAL A 132 16.76 -4.22 -4.88
C VAL A 132 17.17 -5.41 -4.04
N LEU A 133 18.37 -5.92 -4.27
CA LEU A 133 18.94 -7.04 -3.49
C LEU A 133 19.54 -6.51 -2.18
N ASN A 134 18.69 -6.13 -1.24
CA ASN A 134 19.12 -5.88 0.13
C ASN A 134 18.65 -7.02 1.06
N GLN A 135 19.23 -7.09 2.26
CA GLN A 135 18.90 -8.13 3.21
C GLN A 135 17.40 -8.22 3.52
N GLN A 136 16.70 -7.09 3.63
CA GLN A 136 15.26 -7.04 3.91
C GLN A 136 14.45 -7.62 2.74
N ALA A 137 14.78 -7.25 1.50
CA ALA A 137 14.10 -7.77 0.32
C ALA A 137 14.27 -9.28 0.17
N ILE A 138 15.46 -9.80 0.45
CA ILE A 138 15.73 -11.25 0.41
C ILE A 138 14.89 -11.98 1.46
N VAL A 139 14.86 -11.50 2.70
CA VAL A 139 14.04 -12.11 3.77
C VAL A 139 12.56 -12.10 3.40
N VAL A 140 12.03 -10.97 2.91
CA VAL A 140 10.63 -10.89 2.47
C VAL A 140 10.36 -11.82 1.30
N GLY A 141 11.22 -11.82 0.28
CA GLY A 141 11.09 -12.67 -0.90
C GLY A 141 11.02 -14.15 -0.55
N VAL A 142 11.97 -14.62 0.28
CA VAL A 142 12.00 -16.01 0.74
C VAL A 142 10.77 -16.36 1.60
N SER A 143 10.37 -15.46 2.52
CA SER A 143 9.18 -15.67 3.36
C SER A 143 7.91 -15.81 2.51
N VAL A 144 7.71 -14.93 1.54
CA VAL A 144 6.56 -14.97 0.62
C VAL A 144 6.59 -16.26 -0.23
N ALA A 145 7.77 -16.65 -0.75
CA ALA A 145 7.90 -17.86 -1.53
C ALA A 145 7.52 -19.11 -0.72
N ILE A 146 7.97 -19.22 0.54
CA ILE A 146 7.61 -20.33 1.43
C ILE A 146 6.10 -20.33 1.70
N ILE A 147 5.51 -19.19 2.04
CA ILE A 147 4.06 -19.09 2.32
C ILE A 147 3.25 -19.54 1.10
N LEU A 148 3.58 -19.05 -0.09
CA LEU A 148 2.87 -19.40 -1.32
C LEU A 148 3.04 -20.89 -1.67
N MET A 149 4.22 -21.48 -1.43
CA MET A 149 4.42 -22.92 -1.60
C MET A 149 3.55 -23.74 -0.66
N VAL A 150 3.50 -23.38 0.62
CA VAL A 150 2.65 -24.06 1.61
C VAL A 150 1.17 -23.98 1.22
N ILE A 151 0.70 -22.79 0.83
CA ILE A 151 -0.67 -22.60 0.34
C ILE A 151 -0.95 -23.50 -0.88
N LEU A 152 -0.03 -23.54 -1.84
CA LEU A 152 -0.16 -24.39 -3.02
C LEU A 152 -0.23 -25.88 -2.67
N GLU A 153 0.63 -26.34 -1.76
CA GLU A 153 0.61 -27.76 -1.31
C GLU A 153 -0.70 -28.12 -0.62
N ILE A 154 -1.21 -27.23 0.26
CA ILE A 154 -2.52 -27.41 0.90
C ILE A 154 -3.63 -27.48 -0.16
N MET A 155 -3.66 -26.56 -1.10
CA MET A 155 -4.67 -26.54 -2.18
C MET A 155 -4.61 -27.82 -3.02
N LEU A 156 -3.43 -28.26 -3.42
CA LEU A 156 -3.26 -29.52 -4.17
C LEU A 156 -3.69 -30.75 -3.36
N GLY A 157 -3.42 -30.74 -2.05
CA GLY A 157 -3.87 -31.79 -1.13
C GLY A 157 -5.40 -31.84 -1.03
N LEU A 158 -6.05 -30.70 -0.81
CA LEU A 158 -7.51 -30.58 -0.77
C LEU A 158 -8.16 -30.98 -2.09
N PHE A 159 -7.57 -30.58 -3.21
CA PHE A 159 -8.07 -30.96 -4.54
C PHE A 159 -8.02 -32.48 -4.78
N LYS A 160 -6.90 -33.14 -4.41
CA LYS A 160 -6.79 -34.60 -4.49
C LYS A 160 -7.79 -35.30 -3.55
N TYR A 161 -7.98 -34.77 -2.34
CA TYR A 161 -8.96 -35.31 -1.40
C TYR A 161 -10.38 -35.19 -1.97
N ALA A 162 -10.75 -34.03 -2.50
CA ALA A 162 -12.06 -33.79 -3.10
C ALA A 162 -12.33 -34.75 -4.28
N ILE A 163 -11.36 -34.91 -5.18
CA ILE A 163 -11.46 -35.86 -6.31
C ILE A 163 -11.65 -37.28 -5.79
N SER A 164 -10.83 -37.72 -4.83
CA SER A 164 -10.92 -39.10 -4.28
C SER A 164 -12.27 -39.33 -3.58
N TYR A 165 -12.81 -38.31 -2.90
CA TYR A 165 -14.12 -38.37 -2.26
C TYR A 165 -15.26 -38.54 -3.28
N VAL A 166 -15.23 -37.76 -4.37
CA VAL A 166 -16.20 -37.86 -5.47
C VAL A 166 -16.15 -39.21 -6.12
N PHE A 167 -14.97 -39.73 -6.44
CA PHE A 167 -14.82 -41.05 -7.06
C PHE A 167 -15.29 -42.20 -6.12
N ARG A 168 -15.03 -42.10 -4.81
CA ARG A 168 -15.57 -43.09 -3.84
C ARG A 168 -17.09 -43.10 -3.80
N ARG A 169 -17.74 -41.91 -3.88
CA ARG A 169 -19.19 -41.81 -3.83
C ARG A 169 -19.84 -42.36 -5.12
N PHE A 170 -19.23 -42.15 -6.27
CA PHE A 170 -19.69 -42.73 -7.53
C PHE A 170 -19.55 -44.25 -7.59
N ASN A 171 -18.51 -44.83 -7.07
CA ASN A 171 -18.33 -46.30 -7.04
C ASN A 171 -19.28 -47.02 -6.05
N VAL A 172 -19.80 -46.33 -5.05
CA VAL A 172 -20.77 -46.94 -4.08
C VAL A 172 -22.21 -46.92 -4.67
N THR A 173 -22.50 -46.11 -5.67
CA THR A 173 -23.83 -46.02 -6.32
C THR A 173 -23.98 -46.99 -7.50
N LEU A 174 -22.93 -47.74 -7.90
CA LEU A 174 -22.93 -48.67 -9.03
C LEU A 174 -22.88 -50.15 -8.60
N ASN A 175 -22.90 -50.45 -7.32
CA ASN A 175 -23.08 -51.80 -6.70
C ASN A 175 -24.36 -51.80 -5.89
#